data_7a637ceab83b1122cdaeb2531ac78348
#
_entry.id   7a637ceab83b1122cdaeb2531ac78348
#
_cell.length_a   1.000
_cell.length_b   1.000
_cell.length_c   1.000
_cell.angle_alpha   90.00
_cell.angle_beta   90.00
_cell.angle_gamma   90.00
#
_symmetry.space_group_name_H-M   'P 1'
#
loop_
_entity.id
_entity.type
_entity.pdbx_description
1 polymer ?
#
loop_
_entity_poly.entity_id
_entity_poly.type
_entity_poly.pdbx_seq_one_letter_code
_entity_poly.pdbx_strand_id
1 'polypeptide(L)'
;MAGSTNKAVTRIRRTTLAVPGSNPRMIEKSRQLPADAIFLDLEDSVSPSAKEEARENVIAELLKSGFGNRIVTVRINDLASPWAKDDLTQVMKAAGKNLDCIMLPKVRTAEDIKWLDKKLTKLEKSIGKVIGSTGIEVQIEDAHGLINVEKIAASSDRIETIILGPGDLMASLNMKTLEVGQQPQGYTEGDAYHYVLMKLLIAARAYGRQVIDGPYFAIKDLAGLQLTSNRSAALGFDGKWVLHPDQIELVNEIFSPRQDDYDRAELVLDAYAFHTSEQGGKRGAVMLGDEMIDEASRKMAQVIAEKGRAAGLLRTKVFTPEH
;
A
#
# COMPACT_ATOMS: atom_id res chain seq x y z
N MET A 1 25.37 7.27 17.10
CA MET A 1 25.23 7.69 15.68
C MET A 1 23.74 7.86 15.43
N ALA A 2 23.31 9.12 15.30
CA ALA A 2 21.92 9.45 15.09
C ALA A 2 21.55 9.08 13.64
N GLY A 3 20.74 8.02 13.47
CA GLY A 3 20.19 7.66 12.19
C GLY A 3 19.23 8.75 11.73
N SER A 4 19.52 9.37 10.60
CA SER A 4 18.60 10.22 9.84
C SER A 4 17.36 9.40 9.53
N THR A 5 16.31 9.56 10.33
CA THR A 5 14.99 9.08 9.97
C THR A 5 14.47 9.96 8.83
N ASN A 6 14.80 9.60 7.61
CA ASN A 6 14.03 10.04 6.45
C ASN A 6 12.63 9.46 6.66
N LYS A 7 11.72 10.28 7.22
CA LYS A 7 10.31 9.92 7.32
C LYS A 7 9.84 9.68 5.89
N ALA A 8 9.67 8.41 5.52
CA ALA A 8 8.99 8.08 4.27
C ALA A 8 7.68 8.87 4.27
N VAL A 9 7.46 9.68 3.24
CA VAL A 9 6.22 10.44 3.09
C VAL A 9 5.10 9.41 3.06
N THR A 10 4.30 9.35 4.13
CA THR A 10 3.17 8.42 4.20
C THR A 10 2.14 8.88 3.20
N ARG A 11 2.17 8.29 2.01
CA ARG A 11 1.18 8.56 0.96
C ARG A 11 -0.08 7.78 1.26
N ILE A 12 -1.25 8.35 0.96
CA ILE A 12 -2.52 7.63 1.09
C ILE A 12 -2.63 6.54 0.02
N ARG A 13 -3.02 5.31 0.42
CA ARG A 13 -3.15 4.14 -0.47
C ARG A 13 -4.32 3.24 -0.08
N ARG A 14 -5.49 3.82 0.21
CA ARG A 14 -6.69 3.04 0.55
C ARG A 14 -7.06 2.07 -0.57
N THR A 15 -6.98 2.56 -1.82
CA THR A 15 -7.18 1.76 -3.02
C THR A 15 -5.96 1.80 -3.92
N THR A 16 -5.55 0.62 -4.41
CA THR A 16 -4.51 0.45 -5.42
C THR A 16 -5.15 -0.22 -6.63
N LEU A 17 -5.49 0.57 -7.66
CA LEU A 17 -6.20 0.09 -8.85
C LEU A 17 -5.24 -0.56 -9.84
N ALA A 18 -5.51 -1.82 -10.18
CA ALA A 18 -4.80 -2.53 -11.25
C ALA A 18 -5.32 -2.11 -12.62
N VAL A 19 -4.43 -1.75 -13.53
CA VAL A 19 -4.78 -1.39 -14.91
C VAL A 19 -3.87 -2.13 -15.89
N PRO A 20 -4.42 -3.01 -16.75
CA PRO A 20 -3.62 -3.74 -17.74
C PRO A 20 -2.88 -2.79 -18.69
N GLY A 21 -1.56 -2.95 -18.81
CA GLY A 21 -0.72 -2.15 -19.70
C GLY A 21 -1.02 -2.37 -21.18
N SER A 22 -1.65 -3.49 -21.50
CA SER A 22 -2.12 -3.80 -22.88
C SER A 22 -3.35 -3.00 -23.31
N ASN A 23 -3.96 -2.20 -22.42
CA ASN A 23 -5.19 -1.47 -22.73
C ASN A 23 -5.06 0.05 -22.47
N PRO A 24 -4.61 0.84 -23.45
CA PRO A 24 -4.43 2.29 -23.31
C PRO A 24 -5.71 3.04 -22.91
N ARG A 25 -6.89 2.57 -23.35
CA ARG A 25 -8.17 3.21 -22.99
C ARG A 25 -8.49 3.05 -21.51
N MET A 26 -8.15 1.90 -20.91
CA MET A 26 -8.32 1.70 -19.48
C MET A 26 -7.33 2.57 -18.69
N ILE A 27 -6.09 2.72 -19.16
CA ILE A 27 -5.11 3.60 -18.54
C ILE A 27 -5.59 5.06 -18.59
N GLU A 28 -6.08 5.52 -19.74
CA GLU A 28 -6.65 6.86 -19.88
C GLU A 28 -7.82 7.08 -18.92
N LYS A 29 -8.79 6.15 -18.89
CA LYS A 29 -9.96 6.22 -18.00
C LYS A 29 -9.57 6.25 -16.53
N SER A 30 -8.53 5.54 -16.14
CA SER A 30 -8.08 5.44 -14.73
C SER A 30 -7.67 6.80 -14.14
N ARG A 31 -7.26 7.77 -14.95
CA ARG A 31 -6.91 9.13 -14.51
C ARG A 31 -8.06 9.88 -13.86
N GLN A 32 -9.31 9.51 -14.15
CA GLN A 32 -10.52 10.17 -13.63
C GLN A 32 -11.14 9.43 -12.44
N LEU A 33 -10.65 8.22 -12.13
CA LEU A 33 -11.21 7.41 -11.06
C LEU A 33 -10.70 7.87 -9.68
N PRO A 34 -11.51 7.77 -8.61
CA PRO A 34 -11.13 8.22 -7.27
C PRO A 34 -10.23 7.22 -6.51
N ALA A 35 -9.36 6.51 -7.22
CA ALA A 35 -8.35 5.64 -6.60
C ALA A 35 -7.18 6.47 -6.07
N ASP A 36 -6.63 6.09 -4.92
CA ASP A 36 -5.46 6.76 -4.34
C ASP A 36 -4.17 6.39 -5.08
N ALA A 37 -4.06 5.13 -5.52
CA ALA A 37 -2.93 4.62 -6.29
C ALA A 37 -3.41 3.85 -7.52
N ILE A 38 -2.61 3.91 -8.57
CA ILE A 38 -2.84 3.19 -9.82
C ILE A 38 -1.55 2.47 -10.16
N PHE A 39 -1.61 1.18 -10.42
CA PHE A 39 -0.49 0.50 -11.03
C PHE A 39 -0.80 0.02 -12.44
N LEU A 40 0.10 0.36 -13.36
CA LEU A 40 0.07 -0.06 -14.75
C LEU A 40 0.79 -1.40 -14.85
N ASP A 41 0.05 -2.42 -15.23
CA ASP A 41 0.51 -3.80 -15.14
C ASP A 41 1.15 -4.29 -16.43
N LEU A 42 2.37 -4.78 -16.36
CA LEU A 42 3.08 -5.46 -17.45
C LEU A 42 3.19 -6.98 -17.23
N GLU A 43 2.68 -7.45 -16.08
CA GLU A 43 2.84 -8.85 -15.65
C GLU A 43 1.59 -9.67 -15.95
N ASP A 44 0.91 -10.25 -14.99
CA ASP A 44 -0.12 -11.29 -15.17
C ASP A 44 -1.33 -10.89 -16.02
N SER A 45 -1.69 -9.60 -16.03
CA SER A 45 -2.81 -9.13 -16.88
C SER A 45 -2.46 -8.97 -18.37
N VAL A 46 -1.22 -9.24 -18.75
CA VAL A 46 -0.71 -9.10 -20.13
C VAL A 46 -0.22 -10.44 -20.64
N SER A 47 -0.73 -10.89 -21.77
CA SER A 47 -0.28 -12.14 -22.40
C SER A 47 1.20 -12.06 -22.82
N PRO A 48 1.92 -13.18 -22.88
CA PRO A 48 3.34 -13.20 -23.28
C PRO A 48 3.60 -12.54 -24.65
N SER A 49 2.68 -12.70 -25.60
CA SER A 49 2.80 -12.12 -26.95
C SER A 49 2.55 -10.61 -27.00
N ALA A 50 1.98 -10.01 -25.94
CA ALA A 50 1.65 -8.58 -25.88
C ALA A 50 2.57 -7.80 -24.94
N LYS A 51 3.57 -8.42 -24.33
CA LYS A 51 4.44 -7.77 -23.30
C LYS A 51 5.17 -6.53 -23.82
N GLU A 52 5.71 -6.60 -25.01
CA GLU A 52 6.45 -5.48 -25.61
C GLU A 52 5.52 -4.33 -25.96
N GLU A 53 4.40 -4.61 -26.63
CA GLU A 53 3.38 -3.61 -26.95
C GLU A 53 2.80 -2.97 -25.68
N ALA A 54 2.52 -3.77 -24.64
CA ALA A 54 2.05 -3.23 -23.36
C ALA A 54 3.05 -2.27 -22.72
N ARG A 55 4.34 -2.56 -22.79
CA ARG A 55 5.40 -1.67 -22.32
C ARG A 55 5.39 -0.34 -23.07
N GLU A 56 5.29 -0.38 -24.39
CA GLU A 56 5.19 0.81 -25.23
C GLU A 56 3.96 1.65 -24.89
N ASN A 57 2.81 1.01 -24.71
CA ASN A 57 1.56 1.64 -24.30
C ASN A 57 1.71 2.33 -22.93
N VAL A 58 2.28 1.63 -21.93
CA VAL A 58 2.51 2.18 -20.59
C VAL A 58 3.43 3.41 -20.67
N ILE A 59 4.53 3.34 -21.42
CA ILE A 59 5.43 4.47 -21.62
C ILE A 59 4.69 5.66 -22.27
N ALA A 60 3.95 5.41 -23.34
CA ALA A 60 3.21 6.46 -24.05
C ALA A 60 2.17 7.13 -23.15
N GLU A 61 1.48 6.35 -22.32
CA GLU A 61 0.47 6.87 -21.39
C GLU A 61 1.12 7.64 -20.23
N LEU A 62 2.21 7.16 -19.66
CA LEU A 62 2.93 7.91 -18.63
C LEU A 62 3.42 9.28 -19.13
N LEU A 63 3.85 9.39 -20.38
CA LEU A 63 4.30 10.63 -20.98
C LEU A 63 3.17 11.67 -21.17
N LYS A 64 1.91 11.23 -21.28
CA LYS A 64 0.75 12.14 -21.33
C LYS A 64 0.45 12.82 -19.98
N SER A 65 1.00 12.31 -18.87
CA SER A 65 0.72 12.78 -17.51
C SER A 65 -0.78 12.74 -17.13
N GLY A 66 -1.24 13.62 -16.24
CA GLY A 66 -2.68 13.76 -15.94
C GLY A 66 -3.22 12.84 -14.83
N PHE A 67 -2.35 12.16 -14.10
CA PHE A 67 -2.76 11.32 -12.95
C PHE A 67 -3.05 12.14 -11.67
N GLY A 68 -2.78 13.45 -11.68
CA GLY A 68 -3.00 14.32 -10.52
C GLY A 68 -2.13 13.93 -9.34
N ASN A 69 -2.73 13.84 -8.13
CA ASN A 69 -2.03 13.49 -6.89
C ASN A 69 -1.99 11.97 -6.62
N ARG A 70 -2.45 11.15 -7.56
CA ARG A 70 -2.44 9.69 -7.40
C ARG A 70 -1.02 9.17 -7.44
N ILE A 71 -0.79 8.12 -6.69
CA ILE A 71 0.48 7.38 -6.78
C ILE A 71 0.42 6.55 -8.06
N VAL A 72 1.43 6.71 -8.90
CA VAL A 72 1.54 6.00 -10.18
C VAL A 72 2.69 5.01 -10.09
N THR A 73 2.35 3.74 -10.22
CA THR A 73 3.28 2.61 -10.14
C THR A 73 3.27 1.84 -11.45
N VAL A 74 4.38 1.24 -11.82
CA VAL A 74 4.45 0.23 -12.89
C VAL A 74 4.83 -1.10 -12.27
N ARG A 75 3.97 -2.11 -12.43
CA ARG A 75 4.32 -3.49 -12.10
C ARG A 75 5.07 -4.10 -13.27
N ILE A 76 6.36 -4.32 -13.10
CA ILE A 76 7.22 -4.99 -14.09
C ILE A 76 7.01 -6.51 -14.02
N ASN A 77 7.50 -7.25 -15.01
CA ASN A 77 7.48 -8.70 -14.95
C ASN A 77 8.41 -9.26 -13.86
N ASP A 78 8.18 -10.51 -13.45
CA ASP A 78 9.03 -11.28 -12.52
C ASP A 78 10.48 -11.29 -12.99
N LEU A 79 11.43 -11.17 -12.05
CA LEU A 79 12.89 -11.17 -12.35
C LEU A 79 13.39 -12.44 -13.05
N ALA A 80 12.70 -13.56 -12.90
CA ALA A 80 13.00 -14.79 -13.63
C ALA A 80 12.54 -14.76 -15.09
N SER A 81 11.69 -13.79 -15.46
CA SER A 81 11.20 -13.63 -16.83
C SER A 81 12.22 -12.96 -17.74
N PRO A 82 12.14 -13.14 -19.06
CA PRO A 82 13.00 -12.43 -20.00
C PRO A 82 12.70 -10.94 -20.10
N TRP A 83 11.53 -10.45 -19.63
CA TRP A 83 11.05 -9.08 -19.84
C TRP A 83 11.44 -8.11 -18.73
N ALA A 84 11.62 -8.57 -17.49
CA ALA A 84 11.77 -7.70 -16.31
C ALA A 84 12.84 -6.60 -16.44
N LYS A 85 14.01 -6.94 -17.02
CA LYS A 85 15.11 -5.99 -17.17
C LYS A 85 14.81 -4.91 -18.18
N ASP A 86 14.13 -5.27 -19.26
CA ASP A 86 13.72 -4.36 -20.32
C ASP A 86 12.57 -3.49 -19.87
N ASP A 87 11.57 -4.04 -19.15
CA ASP A 87 10.49 -3.27 -18.53
C ASP A 87 11.05 -2.16 -17.66
N LEU A 88 11.88 -2.51 -16.68
CA LEU A 88 12.49 -1.55 -15.78
C LEU A 88 13.30 -0.49 -16.54
N THR A 89 14.15 -0.95 -17.48
CA THR A 89 15.11 -0.05 -18.13
C THR A 89 14.41 0.92 -19.08
N GLN A 90 13.48 0.42 -19.91
CA GLN A 90 12.80 1.24 -20.91
C GLN A 90 11.79 2.19 -20.27
N VAL A 91 10.95 1.70 -19.32
CA VAL A 91 10.00 2.54 -18.60
C VAL A 91 10.72 3.67 -17.85
N MET A 92 11.77 3.34 -17.09
CA MET A 92 12.52 4.35 -16.33
C MET A 92 13.21 5.36 -17.23
N LYS A 93 13.84 4.94 -18.33
CA LYS A 93 14.53 5.86 -19.23
C LYS A 93 13.57 6.80 -19.96
N ALA A 94 12.43 6.28 -20.41
CA ALA A 94 11.48 7.06 -21.21
C ALA A 94 10.54 7.90 -20.36
N ALA A 95 10.00 7.35 -19.27
CA ALA A 95 8.92 7.94 -18.49
C ALA A 95 9.16 7.96 -16.97
N GLY A 96 10.35 7.64 -16.51
CA GLY A 96 10.67 7.50 -15.08
C GLY A 96 10.44 8.77 -14.24
N LYS A 97 10.40 9.95 -14.86
CA LYS A 97 10.06 11.21 -14.17
C LYS A 97 8.57 11.33 -13.83
N ASN A 98 7.72 10.57 -14.51
CA ASN A 98 6.26 10.63 -14.41
C ASN A 98 5.67 9.44 -13.60
N LEU A 99 6.51 8.65 -12.95
CA LEU A 99 6.07 7.57 -12.06
C LEU A 99 6.67 7.72 -10.66
N ASP A 100 5.95 7.20 -9.68
CA ASP A 100 6.33 7.24 -8.25
C ASP A 100 7.06 5.99 -7.82
N CYS A 101 6.56 4.82 -8.21
CA CYS A 101 7.07 3.54 -7.73
C CYS A 101 7.23 2.51 -8.87
N ILE A 102 8.11 1.55 -8.62
CA ILE A 102 8.13 0.27 -9.35
C ILE A 102 7.62 -0.82 -8.43
N MET A 103 6.64 -1.60 -8.87
CA MET A 103 6.16 -2.79 -8.19
C MET A 103 6.90 -4.01 -8.73
N LEU A 104 7.52 -4.75 -7.83
CA LEU A 104 8.20 -6.00 -8.14
C LEU A 104 7.32 -7.17 -7.68
N PRO A 105 6.82 -7.99 -8.62
CA PRO A 105 6.06 -9.20 -8.28
C PRO A 105 7.00 -10.34 -7.88
N LYS A 106 6.45 -11.38 -7.28
CA LYS A 106 7.11 -12.66 -6.98
C LYS A 106 8.44 -12.52 -6.23
N VAL A 107 8.51 -11.53 -5.32
CA VAL A 107 9.72 -11.29 -4.52
C VAL A 107 9.92 -12.42 -3.52
N ARG A 108 11.07 -13.06 -3.57
CA ARG A 108 11.43 -14.21 -2.73
C ARG A 108 12.53 -13.93 -1.72
N THR A 109 13.41 -12.98 -2.04
CA THR A 109 14.60 -12.72 -1.24
C THR A 109 14.88 -11.21 -1.11
N ALA A 110 15.68 -10.86 -0.12
CA ALA A 110 16.21 -9.50 0.04
C ALA A 110 17.11 -9.08 -1.14
N GLU A 111 17.74 -10.03 -1.79
CA GLU A 111 18.62 -9.81 -2.95
C GLU A 111 17.86 -9.30 -4.16
N ASP A 112 16.60 -9.72 -4.34
CA ASP A 112 15.72 -9.23 -5.42
C ASP A 112 15.52 -7.72 -5.28
N ILE A 113 15.26 -7.27 -4.06
CA ILE A 113 15.06 -5.85 -3.75
C ILE A 113 16.37 -5.06 -3.87
N LYS A 114 17.47 -5.57 -3.35
CA LYS A 114 18.80 -4.93 -3.49
C LYS A 114 19.20 -4.78 -4.95
N TRP A 115 18.87 -5.76 -5.78
CA TRP A 115 19.09 -5.68 -7.22
C TRP A 115 18.28 -4.54 -7.83
N LEU A 116 16.97 -4.45 -7.51
CA LEU A 116 16.09 -3.40 -8.02
C LEU A 116 16.55 -2.02 -7.56
N ASP A 117 16.85 -1.83 -6.27
CA ASP A 117 17.36 -0.58 -5.71
C ASP A 117 18.62 -0.09 -6.44
N LYS A 118 19.60 -0.98 -6.61
CA LYS A 118 20.83 -0.67 -7.36
C LYS A 118 20.55 -0.28 -8.81
N LYS A 119 19.57 -0.91 -9.46
CA LYS A 119 19.19 -0.57 -10.83
C LYS A 119 18.47 0.78 -10.88
N LEU A 120 17.53 1.04 -9.98
CA LEU A 120 16.84 2.32 -9.87
C LEU A 120 17.80 3.47 -9.66
N THR A 121 18.76 3.34 -8.73
CA THR A 121 19.80 4.34 -8.47
C THR A 121 20.57 4.73 -9.74
N LYS A 122 20.95 3.75 -10.56
CA LYS A 122 21.64 4.01 -11.83
C LYS A 122 20.75 4.69 -12.86
N LEU A 123 19.50 4.25 -12.96
CA LEU A 123 18.52 4.80 -13.91
C LEU A 123 18.13 6.22 -13.54
N GLU A 124 17.83 6.50 -12.28
CA GLU A 124 17.54 7.85 -11.77
C GLU A 124 18.70 8.81 -12.11
N LYS A 125 19.94 8.40 -11.84
CA LYS A 125 21.12 9.18 -12.20
C LYS A 125 21.18 9.46 -13.71
N SER A 126 20.89 8.45 -14.54
CA SER A 126 20.98 8.58 -16.00
C SER A 126 19.93 9.53 -16.62
N ILE A 127 18.79 9.71 -15.97
CA ILE A 127 17.69 10.57 -16.44
C ILE A 127 17.60 11.90 -15.67
N GLY A 128 18.54 12.17 -14.75
CA GLY A 128 18.52 13.37 -13.90
C GLY A 128 17.32 13.45 -12.96
N LYS A 129 16.85 12.29 -12.46
CA LYS A 129 15.87 12.20 -11.36
C LYS A 129 16.61 12.13 -10.03
N VAL A 130 16.00 12.65 -8.96
CA VAL A 130 16.59 12.58 -7.61
C VAL A 130 16.80 11.13 -7.22
N ILE A 131 18.03 10.79 -6.82
CA ILE A 131 18.37 9.43 -6.40
C ILE A 131 17.56 9.10 -5.13
N GLY A 132 16.89 7.94 -5.14
CA GLY A 132 16.04 7.51 -4.04
C GLY A 132 14.59 7.96 -4.14
N SER A 133 14.21 8.74 -5.15
CA SER A 133 12.85 9.28 -5.29
C SER A 133 11.86 8.31 -5.94
N THR A 134 12.32 7.23 -6.57
CA THR A 134 11.44 6.16 -7.05
C THR A 134 11.30 5.10 -5.97
N GLY A 135 10.08 4.94 -5.46
CA GLY A 135 9.74 3.94 -4.45
C GLY A 135 9.72 2.51 -5.01
N ILE A 136 9.75 1.55 -4.10
CA ILE A 136 9.57 0.12 -4.41
C ILE A 136 8.32 -0.37 -3.72
N GLU A 137 7.44 -1.03 -4.46
CA GLU A 137 6.32 -1.78 -3.95
C GLU A 137 6.62 -3.28 -4.10
N VAL A 138 6.52 -4.02 -3.01
CA VAL A 138 6.95 -5.42 -2.93
C VAL A 138 5.73 -6.32 -2.90
N GLN A 139 5.57 -7.19 -3.88
CA GLN A 139 4.50 -8.18 -3.89
C GLN A 139 5.00 -9.52 -3.35
N ILE A 140 4.37 -10.00 -2.27
CA ILE A 140 4.63 -11.30 -1.63
C ILE A 140 3.50 -12.24 -2.02
N GLU A 141 3.84 -13.27 -2.76
CA GLU A 141 2.85 -14.15 -3.40
C GLU A 141 3.30 -15.60 -3.57
N ASP A 142 4.33 -15.99 -2.84
CA ASP A 142 4.67 -17.40 -2.66
C ASP A 142 5.18 -17.71 -1.25
N ALA A 143 5.25 -19.01 -0.91
CA ALA A 143 5.67 -19.47 0.40
C ALA A 143 7.12 -19.02 0.72
N HIS A 144 8.00 -18.94 -0.27
CA HIS A 144 9.39 -18.55 -0.07
C HIS A 144 9.50 -17.06 0.28
N GLY A 145 8.78 -16.20 -0.46
CA GLY A 145 8.69 -14.77 -0.16
C GLY A 145 8.09 -14.52 1.22
N LEU A 146 7.01 -15.27 1.57
CA LEU A 146 6.37 -15.16 2.87
C LEU A 146 7.29 -15.53 4.03
N ILE A 147 8.10 -16.58 3.91
CA ILE A 147 9.09 -16.96 4.92
C ILE A 147 10.15 -15.86 5.11
N ASN A 148 10.56 -15.20 4.03
CA ASN A 148 11.62 -14.20 4.01
C ASN A 148 11.14 -12.76 4.18
N VAL A 149 9.84 -12.50 4.37
CA VAL A 149 9.26 -11.15 4.31
C VAL A 149 9.92 -10.16 5.27
N GLU A 150 10.36 -10.57 6.43
CA GLU A 150 11.06 -9.71 7.39
C GLU A 150 12.40 -9.22 6.84
N LYS A 151 13.19 -10.13 6.22
CA LYS A 151 14.46 -9.78 5.56
C LYS A 151 14.24 -8.91 4.33
N ILE A 152 13.17 -9.17 3.60
CA ILE A 152 12.74 -8.38 2.44
C ILE A 152 12.39 -6.97 2.89
N ALA A 153 11.53 -6.81 3.90
CA ALA A 153 11.10 -5.51 4.43
C ALA A 153 12.27 -4.63 4.92
N ALA A 154 13.34 -5.27 5.43
CA ALA A 154 14.55 -4.61 5.92
C ALA A 154 15.56 -4.22 4.83
N SER A 155 15.38 -4.66 3.58
CA SER A 155 16.47 -4.72 2.59
C SER A 155 16.75 -3.42 1.85
N SER A 156 15.82 -2.46 1.84
CA SER A 156 15.99 -1.15 1.19
C SER A 156 15.05 -0.09 1.80
N ASP A 157 15.56 1.12 1.96
CA ASP A 157 14.75 2.27 2.40
C ASP A 157 13.79 2.78 1.32
N ARG A 158 13.91 2.31 0.09
CA ARG A 158 12.98 2.61 -1.01
C ARG A 158 11.66 1.87 -0.90
N ILE A 159 11.56 0.80 -0.07
CA ILE A 159 10.32 0.05 0.08
C ILE A 159 9.27 0.96 0.73
N GLU A 160 8.20 1.24 -0.01
CA GLU A 160 7.05 1.98 0.49
C GLU A 160 5.96 1.03 0.98
N THR A 161 5.69 -0.06 0.23
CA THR A 161 4.63 -1.02 0.56
C THR A 161 5.06 -2.47 0.47
N ILE A 162 4.39 -3.30 1.27
CA ILE A 162 4.36 -4.75 1.10
C ILE A 162 2.93 -5.13 0.73
N ILE A 163 2.77 -5.86 -0.37
CA ILE A 163 1.47 -6.17 -0.97
C ILE A 163 1.28 -7.68 -0.97
N LEU A 164 0.08 -8.14 -0.57
CA LEU A 164 -0.30 -9.54 -0.68
C LEU A 164 -0.72 -9.88 -2.11
N GLY A 165 -0.09 -10.89 -2.73
CA GLY A 165 -0.55 -11.53 -3.95
C GLY A 165 -1.25 -12.87 -3.65
N PRO A 166 -2.58 -12.88 -3.38
CA PRO A 166 -3.24 -14.08 -2.87
C PRO A 166 -3.36 -15.20 -3.89
N GLY A 167 -3.48 -14.89 -5.19
CA GLY A 167 -3.66 -15.91 -6.22
C GLY A 167 -2.47 -16.87 -6.33
N ASP A 168 -1.30 -16.32 -6.59
CA ASP A 168 -0.06 -17.12 -6.65
C ASP A 168 0.31 -17.73 -5.30
N LEU A 169 0.02 -17.04 -4.18
CA LEU A 169 0.26 -17.59 -2.85
C LEU A 169 -0.60 -18.85 -2.61
N MET A 170 -1.88 -18.81 -2.97
CA MET A 170 -2.78 -19.97 -2.88
C MET A 170 -2.25 -21.14 -3.68
N ALA A 171 -1.78 -20.89 -4.91
CA ALA A 171 -1.16 -21.90 -5.76
C ALA A 171 0.13 -22.44 -5.11
N SER A 172 0.99 -21.59 -4.60
CA SER A 172 2.23 -21.95 -3.90
C SER A 172 2.00 -22.80 -2.64
N LEU A 173 0.88 -22.58 -1.95
CA LEU A 173 0.48 -23.33 -0.75
C LEU A 173 -0.38 -24.58 -1.08
N ASN A 174 -0.64 -24.87 -2.35
CA ASN A 174 -1.52 -25.94 -2.79
C ASN A 174 -2.93 -25.88 -2.17
N MET A 175 -3.48 -24.68 -1.97
CA MET A 175 -4.83 -24.49 -1.44
C MET A 175 -5.87 -25.05 -2.43
N LYS A 176 -6.87 -25.75 -1.90
CA LYS A 176 -7.92 -26.40 -2.70
C LYS A 176 -9.06 -25.41 -3.04
N THR A 177 -8.74 -24.30 -3.66
CA THR A 177 -9.72 -23.30 -4.09
C THR A 177 -9.21 -22.52 -5.31
N LEU A 178 -10.13 -22.03 -6.12
CA LEU A 178 -9.85 -21.10 -7.23
C LEU A 178 -10.43 -19.70 -6.97
N GLU A 179 -11.03 -19.50 -5.81
CA GLU A 179 -11.74 -18.26 -5.45
C GLU A 179 -10.81 -17.30 -4.70
N VAL A 180 -10.10 -16.46 -5.44
CA VAL A 180 -9.11 -15.55 -4.89
C VAL A 180 -9.76 -14.48 -4.00
N GLY A 181 -9.27 -14.40 -2.76
CA GLY A 181 -9.75 -13.46 -1.74
C GLY A 181 -10.87 -14.00 -0.86
N GLN A 182 -11.47 -15.15 -1.20
CA GLN A 182 -12.50 -15.81 -0.39
C GLN A 182 -11.90 -16.84 0.56
N GLN A 183 -12.66 -17.21 1.58
CA GLN A 183 -12.27 -18.32 2.47
C GLN A 183 -12.41 -19.67 1.73
N PRO A 184 -11.41 -20.56 1.83
CA PRO A 184 -11.52 -21.87 1.20
C PRO A 184 -12.64 -22.70 1.83
N GLN A 185 -13.40 -23.40 1.00
CA GLN A 185 -14.48 -24.28 1.47
C GLN A 185 -13.93 -25.39 2.39
N GLY A 186 -14.67 -25.65 3.47
CA GLY A 186 -14.32 -26.68 4.44
C GLY A 186 -13.29 -26.24 5.49
N TYR A 187 -12.75 -25.04 5.43
CA TYR A 187 -11.95 -24.47 6.52
C TYR A 187 -12.86 -23.74 7.50
N THR A 188 -13.04 -24.30 8.70
CA THR A 188 -13.98 -23.78 9.72
C THR A 188 -13.30 -23.23 10.97
N GLU A 189 -11.98 -23.34 11.05
CA GLU A 189 -11.18 -22.98 12.24
C GLU A 189 -10.77 -21.48 12.25
N GLY A 190 -11.59 -20.62 11.68
CA GLY A 190 -11.36 -19.19 11.64
C GLY A 190 -11.02 -18.66 10.24
N ASP A 191 -10.03 -17.78 10.13
CA ASP A 191 -9.61 -17.19 8.87
C ASP A 191 -8.33 -17.86 8.34
N ALA A 192 -8.43 -18.52 7.18
CA ALA A 192 -7.31 -19.22 6.55
C ALA A 192 -6.15 -18.29 6.19
N TYR A 193 -6.40 -16.99 5.99
CA TYR A 193 -5.40 -16.01 5.64
C TYR A 193 -4.81 -15.25 6.85
N HIS A 194 -5.38 -15.41 8.05
CA HIS A 194 -5.00 -14.61 9.21
C HIS A 194 -3.50 -14.62 9.49
N TYR A 195 -2.87 -15.80 9.48
CA TYR A 195 -1.43 -15.90 9.69
C TYR A 195 -0.63 -15.12 8.63
N VAL A 196 -1.01 -15.24 7.36
CA VAL A 196 -0.36 -14.55 6.25
C VAL A 196 -0.49 -13.04 6.42
N LEU A 197 -1.71 -12.54 6.67
CA LEU A 197 -1.99 -11.13 6.88
C LEU A 197 -1.17 -10.55 8.04
N MET A 198 -1.18 -11.24 9.18
CA MET A 198 -0.42 -10.80 10.36
C MET A 198 1.09 -10.83 10.12
N LYS A 199 1.61 -11.83 9.42
CA LYS A 199 3.04 -11.90 9.11
C LYS A 199 3.50 -10.74 8.21
N LEU A 200 2.73 -10.42 7.17
CA LEU A 200 2.99 -9.26 6.31
C LEU A 200 2.90 -7.95 7.09
N LEU A 201 1.84 -7.78 7.88
CA LEU A 201 1.61 -6.58 8.68
C LEU A 201 2.76 -6.32 9.66
N ILE A 202 3.14 -7.33 10.44
CA ILE A 202 4.22 -7.20 11.44
C ILE A 202 5.54 -6.86 10.76
N ALA A 203 5.88 -7.56 9.66
CA ALA A 203 7.11 -7.28 8.91
C ALA A 203 7.11 -5.86 8.34
N ALA A 204 6.00 -5.40 7.74
CA ALA A 204 5.88 -4.04 7.23
C ALA A 204 6.05 -2.98 8.33
N ARG A 205 5.33 -3.13 9.44
CA ARG A 205 5.35 -2.16 10.55
C ARG A 205 6.70 -2.10 11.27
N ALA A 206 7.42 -3.21 11.40
CA ALA A 206 8.74 -3.25 12.00
C ALA A 206 9.75 -2.34 11.27
N TYR A 207 9.55 -2.09 10.00
CA TYR A 207 10.42 -1.26 9.17
C TYR A 207 9.74 0.01 8.63
N GLY A 208 8.58 0.39 9.20
CA GLY A 208 7.87 1.63 8.84
C GLY A 208 7.29 1.62 7.41
N ARG A 209 6.92 0.44 6.90
CA ARG A 209 6.33 0.28 5.56
C ARG A 209 4.81 0.20 5.66
N GLN A 210 4.12 0.62 4.60
CA GLN A 210 2.70 0.38 4.43
C GLN A 210 2.45 -1.08 4.01
N VAL A 211 1.24 -1.58 4.28
CA VAL A 211 0.84 -2.92 3.87
C VAL A 211 -0.51 -2.86 3.17
N ILE A 212 -0.57 -3.51 2.00
CA ILE A 212 -1.75 -3.51 1.12
C ILE A 212 -2.28 -4.93 1.00
N ASP A 213 -3.56 -5.11 1.26
CA ASP A 213 -4.23 -6.39 1.08
C ASP A 213 -4.43 -6.70 -0.41
N GLY A 214 -4.47 -7.97 -0.74
CA GLY A 214 -4.62 -8.46 -2.10
C GLY A 214 -6.03 -8.26 -2.67
N PRO A 215 -6.22 -8.52 -3.98
CA PRO A 215 -7.48 -8.32 -4.65
C PRO A 215 -8.55 -9.33 -4.25
N TYR A 216 -9.81 -8.95 -4.46
CA TYR A 216 -10.98 -9.81 -4.40
C TYR A 216 -11.54 -9.99 -5.81
N PHE A 217 -11.48 -11.24 -6.34
CA PHE A 217 -11.74 -11.48 -7.77
C PHE A 217 -13.22 -11.50 -8.15
N ALA A 218 -14.12 -11.80 -7.22
CA ALA A 218 -15.55 -11.78 -7.50
C ALA A 218 -16.06 -10.32 -7.57
N ILE A 219 -15.79 -9.63 -8.69
CA ILE A 219 -15.99 -8.19 -8.87
C ILE A 219 -17.41 -7.73 -8.52
N LYS A 220 -18.43 -8.54 -8.82
CA LYS A 220 -19.85 -8.21 -8.58
C LYS A 220 -20.29 -8.50 -7.13
N ASP A 221 -19.51 -9.24 -6.37
CA ASP A 221 -19.79 -9.55 -4.97
C ASP A 221 -19.21 -8.48 -4.05
N LEU A 222 -19.91 -7.35 -3.97
CA LEU A 222 -19.51 -6.24 -3.10
C LEU A 222 -19.63 -6.59 -1.60
N ALA A 223 -20.51 -7.52 -1.23
CA ALA A 223 -20.65 -7.95 0.16
C ALA A 223 -19.41 -8.75 0.62
N GLY A 224 -18.92 -9.68 -0.19
CA GLY A 224 -17.67 -10.40 0.08
C GLY A 224 -16.45 -9.48 0.06
N LEU A 225 -16.40 -8.52 -0.87
CA LEU A 225 -15.37 -7.48 -0.88
C LEU A 225 -15.38 -6.67 0.43
N GLN A 226 -16.56 -6.25 0.89
CA GLN A 226 -16.73 -5.50 2.14
C GLN A 226 -16.23 -6.31 3.34
N LEU A 227 -16.63 -7.58 3.44
CA LEU A 227 -16.22 -8.47 4.53
C LEU A 227 -14.69 -8.62 4.60
N THR A 228 -14.06 -8.90 3.47
CA THR A 228 -12.60 -9.08 3.42
C THR A 228 -11.83 -7.79 3.64
N SER A 229 -12.36 -6.66 3.15
CA SER A 229 -11.76 -5.34 3.35
C SER A 229 -11.86 -4.88 4.81
N ASN A 230 -13.01 -5.08 5.47
CA ASN A 230 -13.19 -4.79 6.89
C ASN A 230 -12.21 -5.61 7.76
N ARG A 231 -11.99 -6.88 7.42
CA ARG A 231 -11.02 -7.73 8.10
C ARG A 231 -9.61 -7.14 8.06
N SER A 232 -9.10 -6.82 6.88
CA SER A 232 -7.75 -6.29 6.75
C SER A 232 -7.62 -4.87 7.30
N ALA A 233 -8.63 -4.01 7.15
CA ALA A 233 -8.65 -2.68 7.77
C ALA A 233 -8.61 -2.76 9.31
N ALA A 234 -9.39 -3.67 9.91
CA ALA A 234 -9.41 -3.90 11.36
C ALA A 234 -8.07 -4.43 11.90
N LEU A 235 -7.35 -5.24 11.12
CA LEU A 235 -5.99 -5.67 11.46
C LEU A 235 -4.96 -4.55 11.40
N GLY A 236 -5.24 -3.47 10.67
CA GLY A 236 -4.35 -2.32 10.54
C GLY A 236 -3.68 -2.17 9.18
N PHE A 237 -4.15 -2.83 8.14
CA PHE A 237 -3.69 -2.60 6.77
C PHE A 237 -3.98 -1.16 6.32
N ASP A 238 -3.23 -0.67 5.35
CA ASP A 238 -3.36 0.71 4.86
C ASP A 238 -4.31 0.81 3.67
N GLY A 239 -4.56 -0.29 2.98
CA GLY A 239 -5.44 -0.34 1.81
C GLY A 239 -5.55 -1.72 1.20
N LYS A 240 -6.19 -1.76 0.04
CA LYS A 240 -6.46 -2.97 -0.71
C LYS A 240 -6.27 -2.78 -2.21
N TRP A 241 -5.79 -3.82 -2.86
CA TRP A 241 -5.76 -3.90 -4.32
C TRP A 241 -7.19 -4.09 -4.86
N VAL A 242 -7.58 -3.24 -5.81
CA VAL A 242 -8.88 -3.28 -6.49
C VAL A 242 -8.70 -3.52 -7.99
N LEU A 243 -9.66 -4.26 -8.58
CA LEU A 243 -9.62 -4.71 -9.97
C LEU A 243 -10.62 -3.99 -10.88
N HIS A 244 -11.60 -3.32 -10.28
CA HIS A 244 -12.69 -2.68 -11.01
C HIS A 244 -13.08 -1.34 -10.38
N PRO A 245 -13.51 -0.34 -11.19
CA PRO A 245 -13.97 0.95 -10.66
C PRO A 245 -15.04 0.85 -9.59
N ASP A 246 -15.98 -0.08 -9.69
CA ASP A 246 -17.09 -0.28 -8.74
C ASP A 246 -16.61 -0.67 -7.32
N GLN A 247 -15.37 -1.14 -7.18
CA GLN A 247 -14.78 -1.50 -5.89
C GLN A 247 -14.17 -0.30 -5.16
N ILE A 248 -13.88 0.81 -5.86
CA ILE A 248 -13.03 1.88 -5.35
C ILE A 248 -13.69 2.62 -4.19
N GLU A 249 -14.93 3.08 -4.35
CA GLU A 249 -15.61 3.90 -3.33
C GLU A 249 -15.79 3.14 -2.02
N LEU A 250 -16.28 1.89 -2.10
CA LEU A 250 -16.45 1.02 -0.94
C LEU A 250 -15.13 0.78 -0.19
N VAL A 251 -14.05 0.52 -0.92
CA VAL A 251 -12.74 0.26 -0.29
C VAL A 251 -12.15 1.56 0.28
N ASN A 252 -12.28 2.69 -0.41
CA ASN A 252 -11.88 3.99 0.14
C ASN A 252 -12.60 4.31 1.46
N GLU A 253 -13.91 4.04 1.54
CA GLU A 253 -14.69 4.25 2.76
C GLU A 253 -14.17 3.37 3.90
N ILE A 254 -13.99 2.06 3.65
CA ILE A 254 -13.57 1.10 4.68
C ILE A 254 -12.17 1.42 5.25
N PHE A 255 -11.23 1.86 4.41
CA PHE A 255 -9.88 2.18 4.84
C PHE A 255 -9.70 3.63 5.32
N SER A 256 -10.76 4.43 5.31
CA SER A 256 -10.80 5.75 5.94
C SER A 256 -11.27 5.63 7.39
N PRO A 257 -10.74 6.42 8.32
CA PRO A 257 -11.34 6.55 9.64
C PRO A 257 -12.77 7.10 9.53
N ARG A 258 -13.63 6.67 10.43
CA ARG A 258 -14.96 7.32 10.59
C ARG A 258 -14.77 8.72 11.17
N GLN A 259 -15.69 9.64 10.91
CA GLN A 259 -15.59 11.02 11.40
C GLN A 259 -15.47 11.08 12.94
N ASP A 260 -16.25 10.28 13.67
CA ASP A 260 -16.19 10.26 15.13
C ASP A 260 -14.84 9.74 15.65
N ASP A 261 -14.26 8.73 15.00
CA ASP A 261 -12.94 8.18 15.38
C ASP A 261 -11.83 9.20 15.09
N TYR A 262 -11.93 9.93 13.99
CA TYR A 262 -11.03 11.01 13.63
C TYR A 262 -11.10 12.17 14.64
N ASP A 263 -12.31 12.65 14.95
CA ASP A 263 -12.50 13.72 15.93
C ASP A 263 -12.00 13.31 17.33
N ARG A 264 -12.27 12.06 17.73
CA ARG A 264 -11.76 11.52 19.00
C ARG A 264 -10.24 11.48 19.01
N ALA A 265 -9.61 11.04 17.92
CA ALA A 265 -8.15 11.01 17.81
C ALA A 265 -7.55 12.41 17.93
N GLU A 266 -8.11 13.40 17.25
CA GLU A 266 -7.66 14.80 17.33
C GLU A 266 -7.83 15.36 18.76
N LEU A 267 -8.95 15.05 19.45
CA LEU A 267 -9.14 15.43 20.86
C LEU A 267 -8.10 14.81 21.81
N VAL A 268 -7.77 13.52 21.60
CA VAL A 268 -6.71 12.84 22.38
C VAL A 268 -5.36 13.51 22.18
N LEU A 269 -5.03 13.87 20.93
CA LEU A 269 -3.76 14.56 20.64
C LEU A 269 -3.68 15.93 21.30
N ASP A 270 -4.74 16.73 21.23
CA ASP A 270 -4.78 18.05 21.83
C ASP A 270 -4.73 17.97 23.38
N ALA A 271 -5.54 17.09 23.98
CA ALA A 271 -5.57 16.90 25.42
C ALA A 271 -4.21 16.43 25.96
N TYR A 272 -3.60 15.45 25.30
CA TYR A 272 -2.28 14.95 25.69
C TYR A 272 -1.21 16.04 25.56
N ALA A 273 -1.21 16.81 24.47
CA ALA A 273 -0.29 17.92 24.27
C ALA A 273 -0.44 19.00 25.34
N PHE A 274 -1.68 19.36 25.71
CA PHE A 274 -1.95 20.30 26.78
C PHE A 274 -1.43 19.78 28.13
N HIS A 275 -1.86 18.58 28.54
CA HIS A 275 -1.53 18.08 29.89
C HIS A 275 -0.06 17.72 30.10
N THR A 276 0.70 17.43 29.05
CA THR A 276 2.15 17.23 29.11
C THR A 276 2.94 18.54 29.14
N SER A 277 2.30 19.66 28.78
CA SER A 277 2.91 20.99 28.82
C SER A 277 3.05 21.50 30.25
N GLU A 278 3.76 22.63 30.44
CA GLU A 278 3.87 23.33 31.74
C GLU A 278 2.51 23.79 32.26
N GLN A 279 1.67 24.32 31.39
CA GLN A 279 0.32 24.79 31.71
C GLN A 279 -0.60 23.66 32.17
N GLY A 280 -0.47 22.47 31.59
CA GLY A 280 -1.25 21.28 31.95
C GLY A 280 -0.65 20.46 33.09
N GLY A 281 0.43 20.92 33.73
CA GLY A 281 1.01 20.31 34.92
C GLY A 281 1.97 19.15 34.68
N LYS A 282 2.49 18.98 33.44
CA LYS A 282 3.50 17.97 33.05
C LYS A 282 3.07 16.53 33.35
N ARG A 283 1.78 16.22 33.16
CA ARG A 283 1.18 14.92 33.47
C ARG A 283 1.21 13.99 32.24
N GLY A 284 1.82 12.82 32.37
CA GLY A 284 1.96 11.83 31.31
C GLY A 284 0.76 10.88 31.17
N ALA A 285 -0.16 10.84 32.15
CA ALA A 285 -1.40 10.10 32.12
C ALA A 285 -2.50 10.97 32.74
N VAL A 286 -3.63 11.12 32.01
CA VAL A 286 -4.73 12.02 32.40
C VAL A 286 -6.09 11.43 31.96
N MET A 287 -7.17 11.91 32.55
CA MET A 287 -8.52 11.59 32.11
C MET A 287 -8.95 12.51 30.96
N LEU A 288 -9.59 11.93 29.96
CA LEU A 288 -10.30 12.65 28.90
C LEU A 288 -11.74 12.10 28.85
N GLY A 289 -12.66 12.78 29.55
CA GLY A 289 -13.96 12.18 29.90
C GLY A 289 -13.75 11.01 30.86
N ASP A 290 -14.34 9.86 30.53
CA ASP A 290 -14.28 8.64 31.35
C ASP A 290 -13.06 7.73 31.02
N GLU A 291 -12.22 8.12 30.07
CA GLU A 291 -11.07 7.31 29.62
C GLU A 291 -9.74 7.92 30.06
N MET A 292 -8.83 7.07 30.55
CA MET A 292 -7.46 7.44 30.77
C MET A 292 -6.69 7.45 29.44
N ILE A 293 -5.99 8.56 29.16
CA ILE A 293 -5.10 8.70 28.01
C ILE A 293 -3.65 8.85 28.48
N ASP A 294 -2.74 8.24 27.74
CA ASP A 294 -1.30 8.26 27.98
C ASP A 294 -0.51 8.31 26.65
N GLU A 295 0.79 8.07 26.68
CA GLU A 295 1.63 8.04 25.47
C GLU A 295 1.22 6.93 24.47
N ALA A 296 0.69 5.79 24.94
CA ALA A 296 0.19 4.75 24.04
C ALA A 296 -1.08 5.22 23.31
N SER A 297 -2.00 5.85 24.06
CA SER A 297 -3.21 6.48 23.50
C SER A 297 -2.87 7.55 22.47
N ARG A 298 -1.87 8.41 22.77
CA ARG A 298 -1.38 9.42 21.83
C ARG A 298 -0.86 8.81 20.53
N LYS A 299 -0.08 7.71 20.61
CA LYS A 299 0.45 7.02 19.42
C LYS A 299 -0.67 6.42 18.58
N MET A 300 -1.67 5.79 19.19
CA MET A 300 -2.85 5.26 18.49
C MET A 300 -3.64 6.38 17.81
N ALA A 301 -3.89 7.47 18.54
CA ALA A 301 -4.60 8.64 18.02
C ALA A 301 -3.84 9.29 16.83
N GLN A 302 -2.51 9.37 16.92
CA GLN A 302 -1.69 9.91 15.84
C GLN A 302 -1.92 9.17 14.52
N VAL A 303 -1.99 7.83 14.53
CA VAL A 303 -2.21 7.01 13.32
C VAL A 303 -3.59 7.29 12.72
N ILE A 304 -4.64 7.37 13.56
CA ILE A 304 -6.02 7.63 13.09
C ILE A 304 -6.12 9.07 12.54
N ALA A 305 -5.56 10.04 13.25
CA ALA A 305 -5.57 11.43 12.84
C ALA A 305 -4.82 11.65 11.50
N GLU A 306 -3.65 11.05 11.32
CA GLU A 306 -2.90 11.11 10.07
C GLU A 306 -3.69 10.52 8.90
N LYS A 307 -4.32 9.35 9.08
CA LYS A 307 -5.18 8.73 8.07
C LYS A 307 -6.39 9.60 7.75
N GLY A 308 -7.02 10.20 8.75
CA GLY A 308 -8.19 11.10 8.56
C GLY A 308 -7.82 12.36 7.79
N ARG A 309 -6.73 13.03 8.17
CA ARG A 309 -6.22 14.21 7.45
C ARG A 309 -5.88 13.87 6.00
N ALA A 310 -5.21 12.75 5.76
CA ALA A 310 -4.88 12.28 4.42
C ALA A 310 -6.12 11.94 3.58
N ALA A 311 -7.20 11.45 4.22
CA ALA A 311 -8.49 11.20 3.58
C ALA A 311 -9.34 12.49 3.39
N GLY A 312 -8.85 13.65 3.85
CA GLY A 312 -9.53 14.95 3.70
C GLY A 312 -10.60 15.22 4.76
N LEU A 313 -10.64 14.47 5.88
CA LEU A 313 -11.56 14.73 6.98
C LEU A 313 -11.22 16.04 7.66
N LEU A 314 -12.26 16.80 8.04
CA LEU A 314 -12.16 18.05 8.78
C LEU A 314 -12.61 17.82 10.23
N ARG A 315 -11.92 18.44 11.18
CA ARG A 315 -12.29 18.37 12.60
C ARG A 315 -13.64 19.05 12.84
N THR A 316 -14.51 18.35 13.55
CA THR A 316 -15.81 18.91 14.00
C THR A 316 -15.83 19.16 15.51
N LYS A 317 -14.87 18.62 16.28
CA LYS A 317 -14.75 18.78 17.73
C LYS A 317 -13.40 19.41 18.09
N VAL A 318 -13.40 20.26 19.10
CA VAL A 318 -12.19 20.96 19.59
C VAL A 318 -12.05 20.68 21.08
N PHE A 319 -10.81 20.38 21.50
CA PHE A 319 -10.49 20.23 22.92
C PHE A 319 -10.52 21.58 23.63
N THR A 320 -11.23 21.64 24.75
CA THR A 320 -11.23 22.80 25.66
C THR A 320 -10.75 22.33 27.01
N PRO A 321 -9.62 22.85 27.54
CA PRO A 321 -9.17 22.50 28.88
C PRO A 321 -10.23 22.89 29.94
N GLU A 322 -10.59 21.94 30.79
CA GLU A 322 -11.35 22.25 32.02
C GLU A 322 -10.40 22.97 33.00
N HIS A 323 -10.87 24.05 33.59
CA HIS A 323 -10.17 24.89 34.56
C HIS A 323 -10.06 24.24 35.93
#